data_3712eb5ea86810074dedf8fd029295fa
#
_entry.id   3712eb5ea86810074dedf8fd029295fa
#
_cell.length_a   1.000
_cell.length_b   1.000
_cell.length_c   1.000
_cell.angle_alpha   90.00
_cell.angle_beta   90.00
_cell.angle_gamma   90.00
#
_symmetry.space_group_name_H-M   'P 1'
#
loop_
_entity.id
_entity.type
_entity.pdbx_description
1 polymer ?
#
loop_
_entity_poly.entity_id
_entity_poly.type
_entity_poly.pdbx_seq_one_letter_code
_entity_poly.pdbx_strand_id
1 'polypeptide(L)'
;MKNVAIILSGCGVFDGAEIFESVITLLALDARGAKYQCFAPDMQQHHVINHLTGEVMEGESRNVLVEAARIARGDIKELKELNVDDYDALILPGGFGAAKNLSDFAIKGADCTIHPDVEAICKAFAEKRKPAGYLCIAPAMLARIYGSKVKMTLGNDAETAEAVEAMGAIHIECAVTD
;
A
#
# COMPACT_ATOMS: atom_id res chain seq x y z
N MET A 1 6.31 -2.32 23.96
CA MET A 1 6.89 -1.88 22.67
C MET A 1 5.85 -2.19 21.61
N LYS A 2 5.52 -1.25 20.75
CA LYS A 2 4.53 -1.49 19.68
C LYS A 2 5.15 -2.28 18.53
N ASN A 3 4.36 -3.16 17.92
CA ASN A 3 4.76 -3.99 16.81
C ASN A 3 3.90 -3.63 15.58
N VAL A 4 4.52 -3.26 14.46
CA VAL A 4 3.84 -2.72 13.29
C VAL A 4 4.04 -3.64 12.09
N ALA A 5 2.96 -4.05 11.44
CA ALA A 5 3.03 -4.72 10.15
C ALA A 5 3.15 -3.68 9.02
N ILE A 6 4.01 -3.94 8.04
CA ILE A 6 4.18 -3.07 6.88
C ILE A 6 3.97 -3.90 5.62
N ILE A 7 3.01 -3.53 4.80
CA ILE A 7 2.77 -4.21 3.52
C ILE A 7 3.42 -3.40 2.40
N LEU A 8 4.41 -3.99 1.75
CA LEU A 8 5.10 -3.43 0.60
C LEU A 8 4.53 -4.02 -0.71
N SER A 9 4.62 -3.26 -1.78
CA SER A 9 4.05 -3.60 -3.09
C SER A 9 5.08 -3.81 -4.20
N GLY A 10 6.31 -4.11 -3.84
CA GLY A 10 7.48 -4.15 -4.72
C GLY A 10 8.50 -3.08 -4.35
N CYS A 11 9.30 -2.60 -5.31
CA CYS A 11 10.35 -1.60 -5.10
C CYS A 11 10.46 -0.67 -6.30
N GLY A 12 9.95 0.54 -6.19
CA GLY A 12 9.98 1.57 -7.23
C GLY A 12 8.65 2.31 -7.36
N VAL A 13 8.68 3.65 -7.51
CA VAL A 13 7.47 4.47 -7.48
C VAL A 13 6.48 4.13 -8.60
N PHE A 14 6.95 3.73 -9.79
CA PHE A 14 6.08 3.51 -10.95
C PHE A 14 5.48 2.10 -11.04
N ASP A 15 6.07 1.11 -10.35
CA ASP A 15 5.66 -0.30 -10.46
C ASP A 15 5.68 -1.07 -9.13
N GLY A 16 6.08 -0.43 -8.03
CA GLY A 16 6.20 -1.03 -6.70
C GLY A 16 5.89 -0.04 -5.58
N ALA A 17 6.44 -0.31 -4.39
CA ALA A 17 6.36 0.61 -3.27
C ALA A 17 7.28 1.82 -3.50
N GLU A 18 6.81 3.01 -3.13
CA GLU A 18 7.62 4.23 -3.16
C GLU A 18 8.78 4.09 -2.15
N ILE A 19 10.01 4.23 -2.64
CA ILE A 19 11.21 3.88 -1.87
C ILE A 19 11.41 4.85 -0.69
N PHE A 20 11.26 6.17 -0.91
CA PHE A 20 11.44 7.16 0.15
C PHE A 20 10.38 7.03 1.23
N GLU A 21 9.11 6.89 0.87
CA GLU A 21 8.04 6.69 1.83
C GLU A 21 8.27 5.43 2.66
N SER A 22 8.66 4.34 2.02
CA SER A 22 8.94 3.08 2.68
C SER A 22 10.10 3.22 3.66
N VAL A 23 11.26 3.71 3.21
CA VAL A 23 12.47 3.82 4.04
C VAL A 23 12.29 4.82 5.17
N ILE A 24 11.64 5.97 4.92
CA ILE A 24 11.36 6.98 5.96
C ILE A 24 10.38 6.41 6.99
N THR A 25 9.39 5.63 6.56
CA THR A 25 8.47 4.93 7.48
C THR A 25 9.23 3.98 8.40
N LEU A 26 10.12 3.13 7.86
CA LEU A 26 10.94 2.22 8.67
C LEU A 26 11.82 3.00 9.66
N LEU A 27 12.49 4.05 9.19
CA LEU A 27 13.32 4.93 10.01
C LEU A 27 12.50 5.61 11.13
N ALA A 28 11.32 6.11 10.81
CA ALA A 28 10.45 6.78 11.78
C ALA A 28 9.94 5.82 12.86
N LEU A 29 9.68 4.57 12.54
CA LEU A 29 9.29 3.54 13.50
C LEU A 29 10.47 3.16 14.40
N ASP A 30 11.64 2.93 13.83
CA ASP A 30 12.87 2.63 14.59
C ASP A 30 13.22 3.77 15.57
N ALA A 31 13.20 5.01 15.08
CA ALA A 31 13.47 6.19 15.91
C ALA A 31 12.49 6.37 17.09
N ARG A 32 11.29 5.79 17.00
CA ARG A 32 10.29 5.79 18.08
C ARG A 32 10.32 4.53 18.93
N GLY A 33 11.28 3.63 18.71
CA GLY A 33 11.42 2.37 19.43
C GLY A 33 10.29 1.37 19.16
N ALA A 34 9.59 1.48 18.04
CA ALA A 34 8.64 0.47 17.59
C ALA A 34 9.37 -0.66 16.86
N LYS A 35 8.87 -1.89 17.04
CA LYS A 35 9.25 -3.01 16.18
C LYS A 35 8.40 -3.02 14.92
N TYR A 36 8.94 -3.51 13.83
CA TYR A 36 8.16 -3.72 12.61
C TYR A 36 8.60 -4.99 11.90
N GLN A 37 7.70 -5.51 11.07
CA GLN A 37 7.97 -6.58 10.11
C GLN A 37 7.37 -6.19 8.78
N CYS A 38 8.18 -6.31 7.73
CA CYS A 38 7.72 -6.12 6.36
C CYS A 38 7.08 -7.38 5.81
N PHE A 39 6.06 -7.20 4.98
CA PHE A 39 5.33 -8.23 4.25
C PHE A 39 5.10 -7.79 2.81
N ALA A 40 4.99 -8.74 1.91
CA ALA A 40 4.53 -8.48 0.55
C ALA A 40 3.86 -9.74 -0.03
N PRO A 41 2.91 -9.61 -0.96
CA PRO A 41 2.34 -10.77 -1.64
C PRO A 41 3.39 -11.44 -2.55
N ASP A 42 3.43 -12.77 -2.53
CA ASP A 42 4.23 -13.56 -3.47
C ASP A 42 3.45 -13.68 -4.79
N MET A 43 3.60 -12.66 -5.63
CA MET A 43 2.92 -12.57 -6.91
C MET A 43 3.76 -11.82 -7.93
N GLN A 44 3.39 -11.95 -9.20
CA GLN A 44 4.01 -11.20 -10.28
C GLN A 44 3.52 -9.75 -10.28
N GLN A 45 4.45 -8.79 -10.49
CA GLN A 45 4.09 -7.38 -10.71
C GLN A 45 3.22 -7.22 -11.96
N HIS A 46 2.31 -6.28 -11.91
CA HIS A 46 1.48 -5.95 -13.09
C HIS A 46 2.33 -5.38 -14.24
N HIS A 47 3.25 -4.50 -13.92
CA HIS A 47 4.21 -3.92 -14.87
C HIS A 47 5.64 -3.99 -14.33
N VAL A 48 6.61 -3.98 -15.23
CA VAL A 48 8.00 -3.60 -14.96
C VAL A 48 8.24 -2.30 -15.70
N ILE A 49 8.60 -1.25 -14.98
CA ILE A 49 8.77 0.10 -15.54
C ILE A 49 10.25 0.50 -15.53
N ASN A 50 10.72 1.00 -16.67
CA ASN A 50 12.01 1.70 -16.71
C ASN A 50 11.87 3.07 -16.05
N HIS A 51 12.40 3.22 -14.85
CA HIS A 51 12.28 4.46 -14.07
C HIS A 51 13.03 5.67 -14.66
N LEU A 52 13.88 5.49 -15.68
CA LEU A 52 14.49 6.59 -16.40
C LEU A 52 13.58 7.17 -17.48
N THR A 53 12.79 6.31 -18.13
CA THR A 53 11.92 6.71 -19.25
C THR A 53 10.46 6.78 -18.88
N GLY A 54 10.03 6.10 -17.81
CA GLY A 54 8.64 5.94 -17.42
C GLY A 54 7.88 4.88 -18.25
N GLU A 55 8.57 4.19 -19.15
CA GLU A 55 7.95 3.24 -20.09
C GLU A 55 7.93 1.83 -19.53
N VAL A 56 6.91 1.06 -19.93
CA VAL A 56 6.81 -0.37 -19.64
C VAL A 56 7.93 -1.12 -20.36
N MET A 57 8.62 -1.98 -19.65
CA MET A 57 9.63 -2.89 -20.21
C MET A 57 8.92 -4.18 -20.68
N GLU A 58 8.51 -4.16 -21.93
CA GLU A 58 7.78 -5.27 -22.52
C GLU A 58 8.57 -6.60 -22.44
N GLY A 59 7.89 -7.66 -22.01
CA GLY A 59 8.47 -8.99 -21.86
C GLY A 59 9.29 -9.20 -20.58
N GLU A 60 9.50 -8.17 -19.74
CA GLU A 60 10.08 -8.34 -18.41
C GLU A 60 8.99 -8.68 -17.39
N SER A 61 9.37 -9.46 -16.40
CA SER A 61 8.54 -9.77 -15.25
C SER A 61 9.35 -9.76 -13.97
N ARG A 62 8.72 -9.31 -12.88
CA ARG A 62 9.32 -9.30 -11.54
C ARG A 62 8.29 -9.76 -10.52
N ASN A 63 8.80 -10.33 -9.42
CA ASN A 63 7.96 -10.76 -8.32
C ASN A 63 7.90 -9.67 -7.23
N VAL A 64 6.70 -9.35 -6.77
CA VAL A 64 6.45 -8.29 -5.78
C VAL A 64 7.22 -8.51 -4.49
N LEU A 65 7.20 -9.73 -3.93
CA LEU A 65 7.90 -10.06 -2.69
C LEU A 65 9.42 -9.95 -2.86
N VAL A 66 9.94 -10.46 -3.98
CA VAL A 66 11.38 -10.41 -4.29
C VAL A 66 11.87 -8.97 -4.43
N GLU A 67 11.11 -8.11 -5.12
CA GLU A 67 11.46 -6.70 -5.27
C GLU A 67 11.30 -5.94 -3.94
N ALA A 68 10.24 -6.17 -3.19
CA ALA A 68 10.02 -5.58 -1.87
C ALA A 68 11.15 -5.92 -0.87
N ALA A 69 11.74 -7.09 -1.00
CA ALA A 69 12.88 -7.52 -0.18
C ALA A 69 14.10 -6.60 -0.31
N ARG A 70 14.22 -5.83 -1.40
CA ARG A 70 15.29 -4.83 -1.58
C ARG A 70 15.17 -3.71 -0.55
N ILE A 71 13.95 -3.20 -0.32
CA ILE A 71 13.66 -2.17 0.69
C ILE A 71 13.90 -2.73 2.09
N ALA A 72 13.38 -3.91 2.38
CA ALA A 72 13.48 -4.58 3.67
C ALA A 72 14.85 -5.23 3.92
N ARG A 73 15.77 -5.21 2.94
CA ARG A 73 17.09 -5.83 3.00
C ARG A 73 17.04 -7.33 3.34
N GLY A 74 16.03 -8.02 2.79
CA GLY A 74 15.80 -9.45 3.00
C GLY A 74 14.99 -9.79 4.24
N ASP A 75 14.76 -8.87 5.16
CA ASP A 75 13.89 -9.10 6.33
C ASP A 75 12.42 -8.84 5.98
N ILE A 76 11.85 -9.75 5.23
CA ILE A 76 10.47 -9.69 4.75
C ILE A 76 9.86 -11.09 4.71
N LYS A 77 8.56 -11.17 4.91
CA LYS A 77 7.79 -12.42 4.84
C LYS A 77 6.72 -12.35 3.76
N GLU A 78 6.26 -13.52 3.32
CA GLU A 78 5.08 -13.60 2.48
C GLU A 78 3.86 -13.06 3.24
N LEU A 79 2.99 -12.34 2.54
CA LEU A 79 1.82 -11.70 3.13
C LEU A 79 0.90 -12.69 3.86
N LYS A 80 0.78 -13.92 3.38
CA LYS A 80 -0.01 -14.99 4.02
C LYS A 80 0.49 -15.41 5.39
N GLU A 81 1.74 -15.11 5.73
CA GLU A 81 2.29 -15.37 7.06
C GLU A 81 1.90 -14.29 8.09
N LEU A 82 1.26 -13.19 7.65
CA LEU A 82 0.85 -12.13 8.54
C LEU A 82 -0.34 -12.56 9.39
N ASN A 83 -0.07 -12.77 10.67
CA ASN A 83 -1.12 -12.93 11.67
C ASN A 83 -1.43 -11.57 12.31
N VAL A 84 -2.63 -11.05 12.08
CA VAL A 84 -3.06 -9.71 12.56
C VAL A 84 -2.98 -9.58 14.08
N ASP A 85 -3.08 -10.68 14.83
CA ASP A 85 -3.03 -10.65 16.29
C ASP A 85 -1.63 -10.32 16.84
N ASP A 86 -0.59 -10.56 16.07
CA ASP A 86 0.79 -10.30 16.46
C ASP A 86 1.21 -8.82 16.33
N TYR A 87 0.35 -7.96 15.74
CA TYR A 87 0.66 -6.58 15.43
C TYR A 87 -0.32 -5.61 16.05
N ASP A 88 0.19 -4.46 16.50
CA ASP A 88 -0.60 -3.35 17.08
C ASP A 88 -1.14 -2.41 16.00
N ALA A 89 -0.47 -2.31 14.86
CA ALA A 89 -0.80 -1.39 13.78
C ALA A 89 -0.36 -1.93 12.41
N LEU A 90 -0.90 -1.35 11.36
CA LEU A 90 -0.60 -1.64 9.96
C LEU A 90 -0.17 -0.36 9.23
N ILE A 91 0.82 -0.45 8.34
CA ILE A 91 1.17 0.65 7.42
C ILE A 91 1.34 0.11 5.99
N LEU A 92 0.76 0.82 5.04
CA LEU A 92 0.95 0.60 3.61
C LEU A 92 1.57 1.86 2.99
N PRO A 93 2.86 1.87 2.68
CA PRO A 93 3.47 2.90 1.86
C PRO A 93 2.82 2.96 0.49
N GLY A 94 2.94 4.11 -0.17
CA GLY A 94 2.40 4.31 -1.51
C GLY A 94 3.30 3.78 -2.61
N GLY A 95 3.29 4.49 -3.72
CA GLY A 95 3.83 4.05 -5.00
C GLY A 95 2.77 3.32 -5.84
N PHE A 96 2.96 3.31 -7.15
CA PHE A 96 1.98 2.71 -8.05
C PHE A 96 1.80 1.19 -7.86
N GLY A 97 2.70 0.52 -7.15
CA GLY A 97 2.50 -0.87 -6.75
C GLY A 97 1.28 -1.06 -5.84
N ALA A 98 0.93 -0.09 -5.00
CA ALA A 98 -0.30 -0.13 -4.22
C ALA A 98 -1.56 -0.11 -5.12
N ALA A 99 -1.50 0.63 -6.24
CA ALA A 99 -2.59 0.78 -7.19
C ALA A 99 -2.54 -0.21 -8.38
N LYS A 100 -1.49 -1.01 -8.53
CA LYS A 100 -1.31 -1.97 -9.62
C LYS A 100 -1.12 -3.41 -9.14
N ASN A 101 -0.54 -3.62 -7.94
CA ASN A 101 -0.21 -4.93 -7.40
C ASN A 101 -1.10 -5.28 -6.18
N LEU A 102 -1.26 -4.36 -5.21
CA LEU A 102 -2.14 -4.58 -4.06
C LEU A 102 -3.62 -4.35 -4.39
N SER A 103 -3.88 -3.57 -5.41
CA SER A 103 -5.19 -3.37 -6.04
C SER A 103 -5.00 -3.19 -7.55
N ASP A 104 -6.07 -3.09 -8.30
CA ASP A 104 -6.05 -2.73 -9.71
C ASP A 104 -6.63 -1.32 -9.97
N PHE A 105 -6.57 -0.45 -8.95
CA PHE A 105 -7.11 0.91 -9.01
C PHE A 105 -6.55 1.74 -10.17
N ALA A 106 -5.24 1.67 -10.43
CA ALA A 106 -4.61 2.40 -11.54
C ALA A 106 -5.09 1.94 -12.93
N ILE A 107 -5.76 0.78 -13.00
CA ILE A 107 -6.25 0.18 -14.24
C ILE A 107 -7.76 0.37 -14.39
N LYS A 108 -8.51 0.20 -13.29
CA LYS A 108 -9.98 0.16 -13.30
C LYS A 108 -10.64 1.34 -12.60
N GLY A 109 -9.86 2.25 -11.99
CA GLY A 109 -10.42 3.39 -11.26
C GLY A 109 -11.43 2.95 -10.20
N ALA A 110 -12.62 3.53 -10.24
CA ALA A 110 -13.69 3.27 -9.29
C ALA A 110 -14.19 1.81 -9.28
N ASP A 111 -13.99 1.05 -10.36
CA ASP A 111 -14.39 -0.36 -10.44
C ASP A 111 -13.31 -1.33 -9.93
N CYS A 112 -12.29 -0.80 -9.25
CA CYS A 112 -11.17 -1.58 -8.78
C CYS A 112 -11.54 -2.65 -7.76
N THR A 113 -10.70 -3.66 -7.72
CA THR A 113 -10.66 -4.71 -6.69
C THR A 113 -9.34 -4.68 -5.95
N ILE A 114 -9.31 -5.17 -4.72
CA ILE A 114 -8.09 -5.32 -3.92
C ILE A 114 -7.64 -6.79 -4.00
N HIS A 115 -6.33 -7.02 -3.99
CA HIS A 115 -5.79 -8.37 -3.86
C HIS A 115 -6.41 -9.07 -2.63
N PRO A 116 -6.95 -10.30 -2.76
CA PRO A 116 -7.77 -10.91 -1.71
C PRO A 116 -7.10 -10.99 -0.34
N ASP A 117 -5.81 -11.35 -0.28
CA ASP A 117 -5.08 -11.43 0.99
C ASP A 117 -4.84 -10.05 1.60
N VAL A 118 -4.58 -9.02 0.78
CA VAL A 118 -4.44 -7.63 1.23
C VAL A 118 -5.77 -7.13 1.80
N GLU A 119 -6.86 -7.36 1.08
CA GLU A 119 -8.20 -6.97 1.52
C GLU A 119 -8.59 -7.63 2.85
N ALA A 120 -8.36 -8.93 2.96
CA ALA A 120 -8.67 -9.69 4.18
C ALA A 120 -7.87 -9.18 5.39
N ILE A 121 -6.57 -8.92 5.22
CA ILE A 121 -5.72 -8.40 6.29
C ILE A 121 -6.15 -6.99 6.69
N CYS A 122 -6.34 -6.07 5.73
CA CYS A 122 -6.75 -4.70 6.02
C CYS A 122 -8.12 -4.66 6.73
N LYS A 123 -9.08 -5.45 6.29
CA LYS A 123 -10.38 -5.59 6.96
C LYS A 123 -10.25 -6.14 8.37
N ALA A 124 -9.40 -7.13 8.59
CA ALA A 124 -9.16 -7.68 9.93
C ALA A 124 -8.56 -6.65 10.90
N PHE A 125 -7.64 -5.79 10.45
CA PHE A 125 -7.15 -4.65 11.24
C PHE A 125 -8.28 -3.66 11.56
N ALA A 126 -9.12 -3.32 10.57
CA ALA A 126 -10.26 -2.43 10.74
C ALA A 126 -11.29 -2.98 11.74
N GLU A 127 -11.69 -4.25 11.62
CA GLU A 127 -12.62 -4.93 12.53
C GLU A 127 -12.11 -4.97 13.98
N LYS A 128 -10.81 -5.19 14.14
CA LYS A 128 -10.15 -5.16 15.46
C LYS A 128 -9.86 -3.74 15.95
N ARG A 129 -10.24 -2.71 15.18
CA ARG A 129 -9.99 -1.29 15.49
C ARG A 129 -8.51 -0.98 15.78
N LYS A 130 -7.62 -1.69 15.12
CA LYS A 130 -6.19 -1.40 15.17
C LYS A 130 -5.86 -0.25 14.23
N PRO A 131 -4.97 0.67 14.62
CA PRO A 131 -4.54 1.77 13.76
C PRO A 131 -3.97 1.24 12.43
N ALA A 132 -4.33 1.90 11.33
CA ALA A 132 -3.75 1.61 10.03
C ALA A 132 -3.43 2.92 9.28
N GLY A 133 -2.24 3.01 8.72
CA GLY A 133 -1.77 4.13 7.90
C GLY A 133 -1.67 3.72 6.44
N TYR A 134 -2.21 4.57 5.58
CA TYR A 134 -2.17 4.41 4.13
C TYR A 134 -1.55 5.68 3.53
N LEU A 135 -0.46 5.56 2.79
CA LEU A 135 0.31 6.71 2.30
C LEU A 135 0.12 6.88 0.79
N CYS A 136 0.26 8.13 0.32
CA CYS A 136 0.27 8.51 -1.09
C CYS A 136 -0.99 8.04 -1.83
N ILE A 137 -0.89 7.02 -2.69
CA ILE A 137 -2.02 6.44 -3.45
C ILE A 137 -2.70 5.28 -2.72
N ALA A 138 -2.09 4.71 -1.68
CA ALA A 138 -2.68 3.59 -0.94
C ALA A 138 -4.07 3.88 -0.34
N PRO A 139 -4.43 5.12 0.05
CA PRO A 139 -5.78 5.45 0.47
C PRO A 139 -6.87 5.17 -0.56
N ALA A 140 -6.55 5.03 -1.85
CA ALA A 140 -7.53 4.65 -2.87
C ALA A 140 -8.26 3.32 -2.57
N MET A 141 -7.67 2.46 -1.74
CA MET A 141 -8.28 1.20 -1.29
C MET A 141 -9.31 1.37 -0.16
N LEU A 142 -9.34 2.53 0.53
CA LEU A 142 -10.07 2.68 1.80
C LEU A 142 -11.57 2.46 1.65
N ALA A 143 -12.20 2.91 0.55
CA ALA A 143 -13.62 2.69 0.31
C ALA A 143 -14.00 1.20 0.27
N ARG A 144 -13.10 0.34 -0.24
CA ARG A 144 -13.30 -1.11 -0.31
C ARG A 144 -13.05 -1.80 1.03
N ILE A 145 -12.17 -1.22 1.88
CA ILE A 145 -11.78 -1.78 3.19
C ILE A 145 -12.76 -1.35 4.27
N TYR A 146 -13.03 -0.04 4.38
CA TYR A 146 -13.82 0.56 5.47
C TYR A 146 -15.28 0.84 5.08
N GLY A 147 -15.61 0.69 3.80
CA GLY A 147 -16.94 0.95 3.27
C GLY A 147 -17.19 2.41 2.88
N SER A 148 -18.43 2.71 2.52
CA SER A 148 -18.84 4.06 2.11
C SER A 148 -18.70 5.09 3.24
N LYS A 149 -18.47 6.36 2.85
CA LYS A 149 -18.31 7.52 3.73
C LYS A 149 -17.01 7.54 4.55
N VAL A 150 -16.05 6.66 4.27
CA VAL A 150 -14.71 6.81 4.85
C VAL A 150 -14.11 8.13 4.37
N LYS A 151 -13.59 8.92 5.31
CA LYS A 151 -12.88 10.17 5.00
C LYS A 151 -11.43 9.87 4.68
N MET A 152 -10.91 10.47 3.63
CA MET A 152 -9.55 10.23 3.17
C MET A 152 -9.02 11.43 2.36
N THR A 153 -7.72 11.47 2.17
CA THR A 153 -7.09 12.38 1.22
C THR A 153 -6.15 11.63 0.27
N LEU A 154 -6.06 12.12 -0.95
CA LEU A 154 -5.07 11.74 -1.97
C LEU A 154 -4.34 13.02 -2.47
N GLY A 155 -4.31 14.05 -1.62
CA GLY A 155 -3.79 15.35 -2.00
C GLY A 155 -4.82 16.17 -2.77
N ASN A 156 -4.43 16.74 -3.91
CA ASN A 156 -5.26 17.64 -4.71
C ASN A 156 -5.48 17.19 -6.17
N ASP A 157 -5.25 15.90 -6.46
CA ASP A 157 -5.51 15.34 -7.78
C ASP A 157 -7.01 15.11 -7.98
N ALA A 158 -7.62 15.91 -8.85
CA ALA A 158 -9.06 15.93 -9.04
C ALA A 158 -9.60 14.62 -9.64
N GLU A 159 -8.86 14.01 -10.58
CA GLU A 159 -9.29 12.78 -11.25
C GLU A 159 -9.32 11.60 -10.25
N THR A 160 -8.28 11.48 -9.44
CA THR A 160 -8.20 10.45 -8.41
C THR A 160 -9.25 10.69 -7.31
N ALA A 161 -9.48 11.95 -6.92
CA ALA A 161 -10.52 12.32 -5.96
C ALA A 161 -11.92 11.91 -6.46
N GLU A 162 -12.25 12.21 -7.72
CA GLU A 162 -13.52 11.83 -8.34
C GLU A 162 -13.71 10.29 -8.35
N ALA A 163 -12.65 9.54 -8.66
CA ALA A 163 -12.71 8.10 -8.67
C ALA A 163 -13.01 7.49 -7.27
N VAL A 164 -12.37 7.99 -6.21
CA VAL A 164 -12.65 7.47 -4.85
C VAL A 164 -14.00 7.92 -4.32
N GLU A 165 -14.49 9.09 -4.71
CA GLU A 165 -15.85 9.55 -4.39
C GLU A 165 -16.91 8.70 -5.10
N ALA A 166 -16.67 8.29 -6.34
CA ALA A 166 -17.51 7.34 -7.05
C ALA A 166 -17.57 5.97 -6.34
N MET A 167 -16.52 5.58 -5.62
CA MET A 167 -16.50 4.39 -4.75
C MET A 167 -17.27 4.60 -3.43
N GLY A 168 -17.72 5.81 -3.15
CA GLY A 168 -18.46 6.18 -1.94
C GLY A 168 -17.61 6.73 -0.79
N ALA A 169 -16.31 6.98 -0.98
CA ALA A 169 -15.47 7.70 -0.03
C ALA A 169 -15.82 9.19 0.01
N ILE A 170 -15.33 9.89 1.03
CA ILE A 170 -15.38 11.35 1.12
C ILE A 170 -13.94 11.85 1.01
N HIS A 171 -13.59 12.41 -0.15
CA HIS A 171 -12.29 13.04 -0.34
C HIS A 171 -12.22 14.37 0.38
N ILE A 172 -11.10 14.62 1.06
CA ILE A 172 -10.82 15.90 1.74
C ILE A 172 -9.48 16.38 1.21
N GLU A 173 -9.49 17.54 0.55
CA GLU A 173 -8.26 18.18 0.14
C GLU A 173 -7.51 18.73 1.36
N CYS A 174 -6.37 18.14 1.67
CA CYS A 174 -5.48 18.62 2.72
C CYS A 174 -4.02 18.31 2.37
N ALA A 175 -3.12 19.16 2.85
CA ALA A 175 -1.69 19.04 2.55
C ALA A 175 -1.01 17.87 3.28
N VAL A 176 -1.53 17.47 4.43
CA VAL A 176 -1.09 16.34 5.24
C VAL A 176 -2.29 15.69 5.89
N THR A 177 -2.14 14.43 6.25
CA THR A 177 -3.15 13.68 7.00
C THR A 177 -3.42 14.36 8.34
N ASP A 178 -4.66 14.53 8.66
CA ASP A 178 -5.14 14.98 9.95
C ASP A 178 -5.50 13.77 10.84
#